data_4dd50520c31de7d2577c4b40e7b8cbef
#
_entry.id   4dd50520c31de7d2577c4b40e7b8cbef
#
_cell.length_a   1.000
_cell.length_b   1.000
_cell.length_c   1.000
_cell.angle_alpha   90.00
_cell.angle_beta   90.00
_cell.angle_gamma   90.00
#
_symmetry.space_group_name_H-M   'P 1'
#
loop_
_entity.id
_entity.type
_entity.pdbx_description
1 polymer ?
#
loop_
_entity_poly.entity_id
_entity_poly.type
_entity_poly.pdbx_seq_one_letter_code
_entity_poly.pdbx_strand_id
1 'polypeptide(L)'
;MPTTENNGVHLHYEIGGRENAPNLVLLNSLGSDLHIWDKALPAFEDRFRTLRSDMRGHGQSEVPVEPITIEQLGRDVLRLMDEVEAEKASIFGVSLGGLVGLWLAIHAPERLNRLILANTAARIGTKEAWEQRIETVKAFGMVALSAATLERWFTPAYRERHPGEMEKIRRMIAATDPQGYAACCAVLRDADLRVDAVQVKAASLVITGTHDAATPAAIGQTLHAAIQSSRYVELNASHMSVWECADEFSCAAVEHLTATEVKHG
;
A
#
# COMPACT_ATOMS: atom_id res chain seq x y z
N MET A 1 -12.40 -18.65 -2.77
CA MET A 1 -11.57 -17.55 -3.32
C MET A 1 -10.14 -18.05 -3.32
N PRO A 2 -9.30 -17.62 -4.27
CA PRO A 2 -7.94 -18.13 -4.35
C PRO A 2 -7.11 -17.70 -3.14
N THR A 3 -6.30 -18.63 -2.63
CA THR A 3 -5.36 -18.40 -1.55
C THR A 3 -4.03 -19.07 -1.89
N THR A 4 -2.93 -18.49 -1.41
CA THR A 4 -1.62 -19.15 -1.43
C THR A 4 -1.06 -19.23 -0.02
N GLU A 5 -0.29 -20.26 0.28
CA GLU A 5 0.33 -20.44 1.59
C GLU A 5 1.76 -19.89 1.57
N ASN A 6 2.11 -19.11 2.60
CA ASN A 6 3.48 -18.67 2.84
C ASN A 6 3.78 -18.68 4.35
N ASN A 7 4.72 -19.51 4.76
CA ASN A 7 5.15 -19.67 6.15
C ASN A 7 3.99 -19.86 7.13
N GLY A 8 3.11 -20.84 6.82
CA GLY A 8 1.99 -21.23 7.69
C GLY A 8 0.83 -20.22 7.72
N VAL A 9 0.75 -19.28 6.79
CA VAL A 9 -0.34 -18.31 6.66
C VAL A 9 -0.93 -18.37 5.25
N HIS A 10 -2.24 -18.54 5.14
CA HIS A 10 -2.94 -18.46 3.88
C HIS A 10 -3.24 -17.00 3.56
N LEU A 11 -2.78 -16.56 2.39
CA LEU A 11 -2.96 -15.22 1.87
C LEU A 11 -4.05 -15.22 0.80
N HIS A 12 -5.10 -14.46 1.02
CA HIS A 12 -6.17 -14.23 0.05
C HIS A 12 -5.71 -13.25 -1.03
N TYR A 13 -6.04 -13.55 -2.30
CA TYR A 13 -5.74 -12.66 -3.42
C TYR A 13 -6.82 -12.72 -4.52
N GLU A 14 -6.83 -11.72 -5.37
CA GLU A 14 -7.64 -11.65 -6.57
C GLU A 14 -6.79 -11.25 -7.77
N ILE A 15 -7.12 -11.85 -8.92
CA ILE A 15 -6.54 -11.49 -10.20
C ILE A 15 -7.65 -10.86 -11.05
N GLY A 16 -7.34 -9.73 -11.67
CA GLY A 16 -8.23 -9.02 -12.57
C GLY A 16 -7.52 -8.54 -13.84
N GLY A 17 -8.27 -7.84 -14.68
CA GLY A 17 -7.76 -7.22 -15.88
C GLY A 17 -7.46 -8.22 -17.03
N ARG A 18 -6.51 -7.86 -17.90
CA ARG A 18 -6.21 -8.60 -19.11
C ARG A 18 -5.15 -9.67 -18.86
N GLU A 19 -5.43 -10.91 -19.14
CA GLU A 19 -4.56 -12.07 -18.87
C GLU A 19 -3.12 -11.93 -19.43
N ASN A 20 -2.98 -11.41 -20.67
CA ASN A 20 -1.68 -11.27 -21.32
C ASN A 20 -1.08 -9.85 -21.23
N ALA A 21 -1.60 -9.00 -20.34
CA ALA A 21 -1.07 -7.68 -20.12
C ALA A 21 0.08 -7.69 -19.08
N PRO A 22 0.89 -6.61 -18.99
CA PRO A 22 1.90 -6.49 -17.95
C PRO A 22 1.29 -6.61 -16.55
N ASN A 23 1.98 -7.32 -15.65
CA ASN A 23 1.51 -7.51 -14.28
C ASN A 23 1.63 -6.22 -13.45
N LEU A 24 0.58 -5.93 -12.67
CA LEU A 24 0.51 -4.83 -11.70
C LEU A 24 0.05 -5.38 -10.35
N VAL A 25 0.92 -5.31 -9.35
CA VAL A 25 0.60 -5.70 -7.96
C VAL A 25 0.18 -4.48 -7.17
N LEU A 26 -0.97 -4.55 -6.51
CA LEU A 26 -1.58 -3.48 -5.74
C LEU A 26 -1.54 -3.84 -4.24
N LEU A 27 -0.80 -3.03 -3.45
CA LEU A 27 -0.52 -3.28 -2.03
C LEU A 27 -1.27 -2.28 -1.15
N ASN A 28 -2.00 -2.80 -0.17
CA ASN A 28 -2.97 -2.07 0.64
C ASN A 28 -2.33 -1.27 1.78
N SER A 29 -3.09 -0.32 2.33
CA SER A 29 -2.76 0.38 3.59
C SER A 29 -3.03 -0.50 4.81
N LEU A 30 -2.38 -0.19 5.94
CA LEU A 30 -2.68 -0.78 7.24
C LEU A 30 -4.16 -0.57 7.62
N GLY A 31 -4.86 -1.63 8.00
CA GLY A 31 -6.27 -1.57 8.41
C GLY A 31 -7.25 -1.49 7.25
N SER A 32 -6.80 -1.80 6.03
CA SER A 32 -7.66 -1.98 4.85
C SER A 32 -7.48 -3.36 4.23
N ASP A 33 -8.41 -3.75 3.39
CA ASP A 33 -8.36 -4.93 2.55
C ASP A 33 -8.17 -4.56 1.07
N LEU A 34 -8.19 -5.55 0.18
CA LEU A 34 -7.99 -5.35 -1.26
C LEU A 34 -9.05 -4.43 -1.91
N HIS A 35 -10.20 -4.21 -1.27
CA HIS A 35 -11.25 -3.32 -1.77
C HIS A 35 -10.91 -1.82 -1.64
N ILE A 36 -9.80 -1.47 -0.98
CA ILE A 36 -9.31 -0.08 -0.99
C ILE A 36 -9.01 0.40 -2.43
N TRP A 37 -8.81 -0.51 -3.36
CA TRP A 37 -8.51 -0.24 -4.76
C TRP A 37 -9.75 -0.11 -5.66
N ASP A 38 -10.96 -0.46 -5.19
CA ASP A 38 -12.17 -0.60 -6.01
C ASP A 38 -12.46 0.63 -6.90
N LYS A 39 -12.17 1.85 -6.43
CA LYS A 39 -12.40 3.07 -7.23
C LYS A 39 -11.36 3.28 -8.35
N ALA A 40 -10.11 2.95 -8.09
CA ALA A 40 -9.03 3.13 -9.04
C ALA A 40 -8.86 1.92 -9.99
N LEU A 41 -9.35 0.74 -9.57
CA LEU A 41 -9.14 -0.52 -10.25
C LEU A 41 -9.55 -0.53 -11.74
N PRO A 42 -10.72 0.02 -12.15
CA PRO A 42 -11.13 0.01 -13.56
C PRO A 42 -10.08 0.65 -14.50
N ALA A 43 -9.41 1.72 -14.06
CA ALA A 43 -8.39 2.38 -14.86
C ALA A 43 -7.14 1.50 -15.09
N PHE A 44 -6.88 0.55 -14.19
CA PHE A 44 -5.75 -0.36 -14.29
C PHE A 44 -6.09 -1.62 -15.08
N GLU A 45 -7.27 -2.21 -14.86
CA GLU A 45 -7.68 -3.47 -15.49
C GLU A 45 -7.84 -3.39 -17.01
N ASP A 46 -8.08 -2.20 -17.55
CA ASP A 46 -8.08 -1.97 -18.99
C ASP A 46 -6.71 -2.20 -19.64
N ARG A 47 -5.62 -2.15 -18.89
CA ARG A 47 -4.24 -2.10 -19.39
C ARG A 47 -3.31 -3.14 -18.80
N PHE A 48 -3.60 -3.63 -17.59
CA PHE A 48 -2.74 -4.51 -16.82
C PHE A 48 -3.47 -5.78 -16.39
N ARG A 49 -2.71 -6.81 -16.12
CA ARG A 49 -3.15 -7.95 -15.31
C ARG A 49 -2.90 -7.57 -13.85
N THR A 50 -3.95 -7.31 -13.10
CA THR A 50 -3.86 -6.86 -11.72
C THR A 50 -3.82 -8.03 -10.75
N LEU A 51 -2.95 -7.94 -9.73
CA LEU A 51 -2.91 -8.82 -8.58
C LEU A 51 -3.12 -7.97 -7.34
N ARG A 52 -4.22 -8.22 -6.63
CA ARG A 52 -4.55 -7.60 -5.33
C ARG A 52 -4.54 -8.68 -4.27
N SER A 53 -4.05 -8.37 -3.09
CA SER A 53 -4.07 -9.32 -1.97
C SER A 53 -4.39 -8.63 -0.67
N ASP A 54 -4.98 -9.38 0.24
CA ASP A 54 -5.06 -8.97 1.63
C ASP A 54 -3.72 -9.28 2.32
N MET A 55 -3.15 -8.28 3.01
CA MET A 55 -1.98 -8.54 3.85
C MET A 55 -2.33 -9.54 4.95
N ARG A 56 -1.36 -10.31 5.41
CA ARG A 56 -1.58 -11.21 6.55
C ARG A 56 -2.21 -10.46 7.73
N GLY A 57 -3.24 -11.06 8.31
CA GLY A 57 -4.03 -10.47 9.38
C GLY A 57 -5.02 -9.38 8.95
N HIS A 58 -5.26 -9.22 7.63
CA HIS A 58 -6.24 -8.29 7.07
C HIS A 58 -7.18 -9.01 6.10
N GLY A 59 -8.37 -8.46 5.91
CA GLY A 59 -9.36 -8.98 4.98
C GLY A 59 -9.66 -10.46 5.21
N GLN A 60 -9.41 -11.29 4.20
CA GLN A 60 -9.60 -12.74 4.25
C GLN A 60 -8.29 -13.54 4.42
N SER A 61 -7.15 -12.83 4.58
CA SER A 61 -5.88 -13.49 4.90
C SER A 61 -5.79 -13.85 6.37
N GLU A 62 -5.15 -14.98 6.66
CA GLU A 62 -5.01 -15.48 8.03
C GLU A 62 -4.13 -14.56 8.90
N VAL A 63 -4.42 -14.60 10.20
CA VAL A 63 -3.66 -13.86 11.21
C VAL A 63 -2.37 -14.62 11.50
N PRO A 64 -1.20 -13.97 11.47
CA PRO A 64 0.07 -14.61 11.80
C PRO A 64 0.13 -14.95 13.29
N VAL A 65 0.64 -16.13 13.62
CA VAL A 65 0.90 -16.54 15.01
C VAL A 65 2.20 -15.92 15.52
N GLU A 66 3.23 -15.89 14.66
CA GLU A 66 4.54 -15.34 14.98
C GLU A 66 4.63 -13.83 14.64
N PRO A 67 5.52 -13.08 15.31
CA PRO A 67 5.83 -11.71 14.94
C PRO A 67 6.28 -11.63 13.49
N ILE A 68 5.81 -10.60 12.78
CA ILE A 68 6.15 -10.36 11.37
C ILE A 68 7.06 -9.16 11.21
N THR A 69 7.79 -9.12 10.10
CA THR A 69 8.70 -8.05 9.72
C THR A 69 8.32 -7.49 8.36
N ILE A 70 8.91 -6.35 7.98
CA ILE A 70 8.76 -5.80 6.62
C ILE A 70 9.28 -6.79 5.56
N GLU A 71 10.34 -7.53 5.86
CA GLU A 71 10.85 -8.60 5.01
C GLU A 71 9.79 -9.68 4.78
N GLN A 72 9.10 -10.12 5.83
CA GLN A 72 8.06 -11.14 5.70
C GLN A 72 6.92 -10.66 4.81
N LEU A 73 6.47 -9.40 4.96
CA LEU A 73 5.46 -8.83 4.06
C LEU A 73 5.95 -8.73 2.60
N GLY A 74 7.21 -8.39 2.39
CA GLY A 74 7.80 -8.40 1.05
C GLY A 74 7.88 -9.81 0.44
N ARG A 75 8.25 -10.82 1.24
CA ARG A 75 8.29 -12.23 0.81
C ARG A 75 6.88 -12.78 0.51
N ASP A 76 5.84 -12.30 1.18
CA ASP A 76 4.45 -12.64 0.86
C ASP A 76 4.10 -12.18 -0.56
N VAL A 77 4.48 -10.95 -0.91
CA VAL A 77 4.26 -10.42 -2.27
C VAL A 77 5.01 -11.24 -3.32
N LEU A 78 6.28 -11.58 -3.07
CA LEU A 78 7.06 -12.42 -3.98
C LEU A 78 6.42 -13.81 -4.16
N ARG A 79 5.95 -14.43 -3.07
CA ARG A 79 5.23 -15.71 -3.13
C ARG A 79 3.93 -15.61 -3.93
N LEU A 80 3.16 -14.53 -3.76
CA LEU A 80 1.97 -14.26 -4.55
C LEU A 80 2.28 -14.06 -6.03
N MET A 81 3.37 -13.36 -6.36
CA MET A 81 3.83 -13.22 -7.74
C MET A 81 4.21 -14.57 -8.34
N ASP A 82 4.88 -15.44 -7.58
CA ASP A 82 5.25 -16.79 -8.05
C ASP A 82 3.99 -17.67 -8.26
N GLU A 83 3.00 -17.57 -7.37
CA GLU A 83 1.72 -18.29 -7.49
C GLU A 83 0.97 -17.98 -8.79
N VAL A 84 1.04 -16.73 -9.23
CA VAL A 84 0.37 -16.29 -10.46
C VAL A 84 1.29 -16.26 -11.68
N GLU A 85 2.47 -16.86 -11.56
CA GLU A 85 3.51 -16.95 -12.61
C GLU A 85 3.95 -15.56 -13.14
N ALA A 86 3.95 -14.56 -12.27
CA ALA A 86 4.43 -13.22 -12.58
C ALA A 86 5.94 -13.11 -12.29
N GLU A 87 6.79 -13.40 -13.29
CA GLU A 87 8.24 -13.25 -13.16
C GLU A 87 8.63 -11.83 -12.74
N LYS A 88 7.99 -10.83 -13.36
CA LYS A 88 8.13 -9.41 -13.01
C LYS A 88 6.78 -8.71 -12.96
N ALA A 89 6.69 -7.70 -12.11
CA ALA A 89 5.51 -6.84 -12.03
C ALA A 89 5.90 -5.38 -11.77
N SER A 90 5.00 -4.46 -12.12
CA SER A 90 5.01 -3.14 -11.52
C SER A 90 4.37 -3.24 -10.13
N ILE A 91 4.93 -2.55 -9.14
CA ILE A 91 4.44 -2.55 -7.76
C ILE A 91 3.83 -1.18 -7.45
N PHE A 92 2.62 -1.19 -6.98
CA PHE A 92 1.92 0.02 -6.55
C PHE A 92 1.41 -0.15 -5.12
N GLY A 93 1.97 0.59 -4.18
CA GLY A 93 1.62 0.48 -2.77
C GLY A 93 1.15 1.79 -2.16
N VAL A 94 0.14 1.70 -1.29
CA VAL A 94 -0.36 2.82 -0.47
C VAL A 94 0.08 2.62 0.97
N SER A 95 0.68 3.63 1.58
CA SER A 95 1.03 3.65 3.01
C SER A 95 1.94 2.47 3.41
N LEU A 96 1.51 1.54 4.27
CA LEU A 96 2.25 0.32 4.58
C LEU A 96 2.57 -0.48 3.31
N GLY A 97 1.61 -0.60 2.38
CA GLY A 97 1.86 -1.25 1.08
C GLY A 97 2.96 -0.54 0.27
N GLY A 98 3.06 0.79 0.37
CA GLY A 98 4.16 1.55 -0.22
C GLY A 98 5.50 1.24 0.43
N LEU A 99 5.54 1.09 1.76
CA LEU A 99 6.75 0.68 2.47
C LEU A 99 7.19 -0.75 2.09
N VAL A 100 6.24 -1.67 1.90
CA VAL A 100 6.50 -3.02 1.36
C VAL A 100 7.02 -2.94 -0.08
N GLY A 101 6.43 -2.10 -0.93
CA GLY A 101 6.91 -1.85 -2.29
C GLY A 101 8.33 -1.29 -2.31
N LEU A 102 8.67 -0.40 -1.39
CA LEU A 102 10.02 0.12 -1.23
C LEU A 102 11.01 -0.99 -0.82
N TRP A 103 10.62 -1.86 0.13
CA TRP A 103 11.43 -3.02 0.53
C TRP A 103 11.70 -3.95 -0.67
N LEU A 104 10.68 -4.24 -1.47
CA LEU A 104 10.81 -5.05 -2.69
C LEU A 104 11.79 -4.43 -3.69
N ALA A 105 11.70 -3.12 -3.91
CA ALA A 105 12.58 -2.42 -4.84
C ALA A 105 14.06 -2.43 -4.41
N ILE A 106 14.32 -2.54 -3.11
CA ILE A 106 15.66 -2.64 -2.54
C ILE A 106 16.19 -4.08 -2.60
N HIS A 107 15.35 -5.08 -2.22
CA HIS A 107 15.83 -6.45 -1.95
C HIS A 107 15.52 -7.46 -3.08
N ALA A 108 14.63 -7.10 -4.01
CA ALA A 108 14.28 -7.93 -5.18
C ALA A 108 14.08 -7.07 -6.45
N PRO A 109 15.07 -6.20 -6.79
CA PRO A 109 14.92 -5.25 -7.91
C PRO A 109 14.72 -5.95 -9.25
N GLU A 110 15.20 -7.16 -9.42
CA GLU A 110 15.03 -7.99 -10.63
C GLU A 110 13.56 -8.40 -10.86
N ARG A 111 12.73 -8.38 -9.83
CA ARG A 111 11.30 -8.71 -9.89
C ARG A 111 10.41 -7.50 -10.23
N LEU A 112 10.99 -6.30 -10.29
CA LEU A 112 10.25 -5.06 -10.51
C LEU A 112 10.42 -4.53 -11.94
N ASN A 113 9.31 -4.07 -12.53
CA ASN A 113 9.32 -3.24 -13.73
C ASN A 113 9.32 -1.75 -13.34
N ARG A 114 8.33 -1.30 -12.57
CA ARG A 114 8.15 0.06 -12.10
C ARG A 114 7.65 0.06 -10.66
N LEU A 115 7.80 1.20 -9.98
CA LEU A 115 7.39 1.38 -8.60
C LEU A 115 6.52 2.61 -8.45
N ILE A 116 5.38 2.49 -7.74
CA ILE A 116 4.59 3.64 -7.29
C ILE A 116 4.43 3.57 -5.78
N LEU A 117 4.82 4.64 -5.13
CA LEU A 117 4.83 4.84 -3.68
C LEU A 117 3.85 5.95 -3.31
N ALA A 118 2.62 5.58 -2.93
CA ALA A 118 1.58 6.54 -2.63
C ALA A 118 1.34 6.69 -1.12
N ASN A 119 1.24 7.94 -0.65
CA ASN A 119 0.93 8.26 0.74
C ASN A 119 1.77 7.45 1.73
N THR A 120 3.08 7.42 1.52
CA THR A 120 4.03 6.57 2.25
C THR A 120 5.36 7.29 2.50
N ALA A 121 6.27 6.62 3.18
CA ALA A 121 7.62 7.10 3.47
C ALA A 121 8.57 5.92 3.67
N ALA A 122 9.89 6.17 3.67
CA ALA A 122 10.88 5.15 4.04
C ALA A 122 10.87 4.81 5.55
N ARG A 123 10.23 5.64 6.37
CA ARG A 123 9.85 5.39 7.76
C ARG A 123 8.55 6.12 8.05
N ILE A 124 7.55 5.41 8.56
CA ILE A 124 6.22 5.95 8.82
C ILE A 124 6.01 6.08 10.34
N GLY A 125 5.79 7.30 10.82
CA GLY A 125 5.53 7.58 12.23
C GLY A 125 6.73 7.38 13.15
N THR A 126 6.47 7.32 14.45
CA THR A 126 7.48 7.07 15.49
C THR A 126 7.22 5.75 16.21
N LYS A 127 8.25 5.22 16.85
CA LYS A 127 8.17 3.98 17.61
C LYS A 127 7.11 4.07 18.70
N GLU A 128 7.11 5.16 19.44
CA GLU A 128 6.20 5.42 20.56
C GLU A 128 4.74 5.50 20.10
N ALA A 129 4.48 6.17 18.96
CA ALA A 129 3.14 6.28 18.41
C ALA A 129 2.58 4.91 17.97
N TRP A 130 3.42 4.04 17.41
CA TRP A 130 3.02 2.70 17.03
C TRP A 130 2.83 1.77 18.23
N GLU A 131 3.67 1.88 19.27
CA GLU A 131 3.49 1.16 20.53
C GLU A 131 2.15 1.52 21.19
N GLN A 132 1.86 2.82 21.30
CA GLN A 132 0.57 3.27 21.83
C GLN A 132 -0.61 2.77 21.00
N ARG A 133 -0.46 2.70 19.67
CA ARG A 133 -1.51 2.18 18.78
C ARG A 133 -1.74 0.69 18.97
N ILE A 134 -0.66 -0.10 19.16
CA ILE A 134 -0.74 -1.53 19.48
C ILE A 134 -1.47 -1.73 20.81
N GLU A 135 -1.14 -0.98 21.85
CA GLU A 135 -1.84 -1.04 23.12
C GLU A 135 -3.32 -0.69 22.98
N THR A 136 -3.63 0.39 22.25
CA THR A 136 -5.01 0.83 22.03
C THR A 136 -5.83 -0.24 21.31
N VAL A 137 -5.33 -0.84 20.23
CA VAL A 137 -6.09 -1.85 19.49
C VAL A 137 -6.26 -3.13 20.30
N LYS A 138 -5.26 -3.54 21.09
CA LYS A 138 -5.36 -4.71 21.99
C LYS A 138 -6.39 -4.50 23.09
N ALA A 139 -6.50 -3.28 23.60
CA ALA A 139 -7.42 -2.96 24.70
C ALA A 139 -8.87 -2.73 24.23
N PHE A 140 -9.07 -2.09 23.07
CA PHE A 140 -10.38 -1.56 22.66
C PHE A 140 -10.85 -2.07 21.29
N GLY A 141 -10.02 -2.84 20.57
CA GLY A 141 -10.34 -3.39 19.25
C GLY A 141 -10.37 -2.34 18.13
N MET A 142 -10.67 -2.81 16.91
CA MET A 142 -10.64 -1.98 15.71
C MET A 142 -11.80 -0.97 15.61
N VAL A 143 -12.94 -1.30 16.19
CA VAL A 143 -14.11 -0.40 16.19
C VAL A 143 -13.76 0.95 16.85
N ALA A 144 -13.02 0.93 17.97
CA ALA A 144 -12.60 2.14 18.67
C ALA A 144 -11.64 3.03 17.83
N LEU A 145 -10.87 2.42 16.92
CA LEU A 145 -9.93 3.14 16.06
C LEU A 145 -10.59 3.68 14.77
N SER A 146 -11.75 3.18 14.39
CA SER A 146 -12.31 3.42 13.05
C SER A 146 -12.63 4.89 12.78
N ALA A 147 -13.23 5.62 13.73
CA ALA A 147 -13.55 7.03 13.57
C ALA A 147 -12.30 7.90 13.38
N ALA A 148 -11.32 7.79 14.28
CA ALA A 148 -10.07 8.53 14.18
C ALA A 148 -9.23 8.15 12.94
N THR A 149 -9.40 6.93 12.42
CA THR A 149 -8.76 6.50 11.19
C THR A 149 -9.40 7.19 9.98
N LEU A 150 -10.74 7.25 9.91
CA LEU A 150 -11.44 7.98 8.84
C LEU A 150 -11.06 9.48 8.82
N GLU A 151 -10.90 10.10 9.99
CA GLU A 151 -10.48 11.51 10.08
C GLU A 151 -9.08 11.76 9.52
N ARG A 152 -8.16 10.80 9.66
CA ARG A 152 -6.83 10.89 9.07
C ARG A 152 -6.79 10.51 7.59
N TRP A 153 -7.72 9.64 7.15
CA TRP A 153 -7.72 9.11 5.80
C TRP A 153 -8.37 10.03 4.77
N PHE A 154 -9.35 10.83 5.20
CA PHE A 154 -10.17 11.65 4.30
C PHE A 154 -10.31 13.07 4.81
N THR A 155 -10.33 14.03 3.90
CA THR A 155 -10.61 15.42 4.25
C THR A 155 -12.02 15.58 4.82
N PRO A 156 -12.28 16.58 5.69
CA PRO A 156 -13.63 16.86 6.21
C PRO A 156 -14.67 17.02 5.09
N ALA A 157 -14.32 17.77 4.04
CA ALA A 157 -15.21 18.01 2.91
C ALA A 157 -15.58 16.74 2.14
N TYR A 158 -14.64 15.78 2.02
CA TYR A 158 -14.96 14.49 1.41
C TYR A 158 -15.88 13.66 2.27
N ARG A 159 -15.60 13.57 3.57
CA ARG A 159 -16.42 12.81 4.54
C ARG A 159 -17.88 13.30 4.58
N GLU A 160 -18.07 14.61 4.53
CA GLU A 160 -19.42 15.22 4.51
C GLU A 160 -20.19 14.91 3.23
N ARG A 161 -19.51 14.93 2.08
CA ARG A 161 -20.13 14.67 0.77
C ARG A 161 -20.41 13.21 0.47
N HIS A 162 -19.68 12.28 1.09
CA HIS A 162 -19.72 10.85 0.79
C HIS A 162 -19.99 9.95 2.02
N PRO A 163 -21.08 10.18 2.79
CA PRO A 163 -21.32 9.44 4.04
C PRO A 163 -21.49 7.93 3.82
N GLY A 164 -22.05 7.51 2.69
CA GLY A 164 -22.20 6.09 2.35
C GLY A 164 -20.86 5.38 2.11
N GLU A 165 -19.89 6.07 1.48
CA GLU A 165 -18.54 5.56 1.30
C GLU A 165 -17.80 5.50 2.65
N MET A 166 -17.96 6.51 3.48
CA MET A 166 -17.37 6.53 4.83
C MET A 166 -17.85 5.35 5.66
N GLU A 167 -19.12 5.00 5.56
CA GLU A 167 -19.63 3.83 6.27
C GLU A 167 -19.07 2.51 5.70
N LYS A 168 -18.90 2.39 4.37
CA LYS A 168 -18.22 1.24 3.75
C LYS A 168 -16.79 1.09 4.27
N ILE A 169 -16.01 2.17 4.25
CA ILE A 169 -14.62 2.17 4.73
C ILE A 169 -14.56 1.94 6.25
N ARG A 170 -15.47 2.52 7.02
CA ARG A 170 -15.55 2.28 8.46
C ARG A 170 -15.75 0.79 8.78
N ARG A 171 -16.60 0.10 8.03
CA ARG A 171 -16.82 -1.35 8.18
C ARG A 171 -15.57 -2.14 7.81
N MET A 172 -14.88 -1.79 6.73
CA MET A 172 -13.61 -2.40 6.33
C MET A 172 -12.58 -2.31 7.46
N ILE A 173 -12.37 -1.11 8.03
CA ILE A 173 -11.46 -0.90 9.16
C ILE A 173 -11.88 -1.73 10.37
N ALA A 174 -13.16 -1.69 10.73
CA ALA A 174 -13.69 -2.38 11.90
C ALA A 174 -13.66 -3.92 11.80
N ALA A 175 -13.66 -4.45 10.58
CA ALA A 175 -13.58 -5.89 10.29
C ALA A 175 -12.15 -6.44 10.34
N THR A 176 -11.13 -5.59 10.32
CA THR A 176 -9.74 -6.03 10.43
C THR A 176 -9.51 -6.72 11.78
N ASP A 177 -8.80 -7.86 11.77
CA ASP A 177 -8.47 -8.56 13.01
C ASP A 177 -7.54 -7.71 13.90
N PRO A 178 -7.85 -7.51 15.19
CA PRO A 178 -7.03 -6.68 16.08
C PRO A 178 -5.60 -7.20 16.27
N GLN A 179 -5.38 -8.51 16.23
CA GLN A 179 -4.03 -9.10 16.36
C GLN A 179 -3.25 -8.91 15.07
N GLY A 180 -3.87 -9.14 13.91
CA GLY A 180 -3.29 -8.87 12.60
C GLY A 180 -2.91 -7.40 12.43
N TYR A 181 -3.81 -6.49 12.81
CA TYR A 181 -3.53 -5.06 12.81
C TYR A 181 -2.36 -4.69 13.73
N ALA A 182 -2.33 -5.22 14.96
CA ALA A 182 -1.24 -4.99 15.91
C ALA A 182 0.11 -5.52 15.40
N ALA A 183 0.11 -6.69 14.74
CA ALA A 183 1.31 -7.26 14.13
C ALA A 183 1.86 -6.33 13.02
N CYS A 184 1.00 -5.79 12.17
CA CYS A 184 1.41 -4.83 11.14
C CYS A 184 1.81 -3.46 11.71
N CYS A 185 1.23 -3.02 12.83
CA CYS A 185 1.74 -1.85 13.58
C CYS A 185 3.16 -2.08 14.09
N ALA A 186 3.49 -3.31 14.53
CA ALA A 186 4.86 -3.64 14.96
C ALA A 186 5.84 -3.59 13.77
N VAL A 187 5.43 -3.99 12.57
CA VAL A 187 6.22 -3.79 11.34
C VAL A 187 6.53 -2.32 11.14
N LEU A 188 5.53 -1.42 11.23
CA LEU A 188 5.73 0.02 11.06
C LEU A 188 6.57 0.65 12.17
N ARG A 189 6.48 0.12 13.41
CA ARG A 189 7.32 0.54 14.54
C ARG A 189 8.80 0.29 14.27
N ASP A 190 9.12 -0.85 13.67
CA ASP A 190 10.49 -1.37 13.57
C ASP A 190 11.14 -1.10 12.21
N ALA A 191 10.35 -0.92 11.13
CA ALA A 191 10.87 -0.69 9.79
C ALA A 191 11.45 0.72 9.62
N ASP A 192 12.69 0.77 9.12
CA ASP A 192 13.37 2.02 8.74
C ASP A 192 14.22 1.77 7.49
N LEU A 193 13.72 2.21 6.33
CA LEU A 193 14.38 2.03 5.04
C LEU A 193 15.02 3.32 4.52
N ARG A 194 15.20 4.34 5.38
CA ARG A 194 15.71 5.66 4.94
C ARG A 194 17.11 5.61 4.36
N VAL A 195 17.98 4.78 4.93
CA VAL A 195 19.36 4.63 4.45
C VAL A 195 19.41 3.85 3.12
N ASP A 196 18.51 2.88 2.97
CA ASP A 196 18.51 1.96 1.81
C ASP A 196 17.71 2.48 0.61
N ALA A 197 16.85 3.47 0.79
CA ALA A 197 16.01 4.05 -0.27
C ALA A 197 16.83 4.57 -1.48
N VAL A 198 18.07 5.00 -1.26
CA VAL A 198 19.00 5.43 -2.33
C VAL A 198 19.40 4.31 -3.28
N GLN A 199 19.20 3.04 -2.90
CA GLN A 199 19.53 1.86 -3.70
C GLN A 199 18.45 1.55 -4.75
N VAL A 200 17.28 2.17 -4.67
CA VAL A 200 16.16 1.94 -5.61
C VAL A 200 16.56 2.38 -7.01
N LYS A 201 16.55 1.44 -7.95
CA LYS A 201 16.89 1.66 -9.37
C LYS A 201 15.67 1.71 -10.27
N ALA A 202 14.57 1.09 -9.84
CA ALA A 202 13.34 1.06 -10.63
C ALA A 202 12.81 2.47 -10.88
N ALA A 203 12.35 2.73 -12.10
CA ALA A 203 11.65 3.97 -12.41
C ALA A 203 10.45 4.11 -11.45
N SER A 204 10.43 5.17 -10.65
CA SER A 204 9.52 5.32 -9.53
C SER A 204 8.64 6.55 -9.64
N LEU A 205 7.46 6.49 -9.06
CA LEU A 205 6.56 7.63 -8.86
C LEU A 205 6.22 7.72 -7.36
N VAL A 206 6.45 8.87 -6.76
CA VAL A 206 5.99 9.18 -5.40
C VAL A 206 4.74 10.05 -5.50
N ILE A 207 3.64 9.59 -4.91
CA ILE A 207 2.36 10.32 -4.83
C ILE A 207 2.11 10.69 -3.37
N THR A 208 1.76 11.94 -3.11
CA THR A 208 1.39 12.44 -1.77
C THR A 208 0.05 13.17 -1.81
N GLY A 209 -0.59 13.26 -0.64
CA GLY A 209 -1.77 14.10 -0.46
C GLY A 209 -1.41 15.39 0.28
N THR A 210 -1.87 16.53 -0.21
CA THR A 210 -1.65 17.86 0.42
C THR A 210 -2.14 17.91 1.88
N HIS A 211 -3.22 17.16 2.18
CA HIS A 211 -3.86 17.12 3.50
C HIS A 211 -3.56 15.85 4.29
N ASP A 212 -2.58 15.06 3.86
CA ASP A 212 -2.22 13.81 4.53
C ASP A 212 -1.53 14.08 5.88
N ALA A 213 -2.24 13.82 6.97
CA ALA A 213 -1.71 13.94 8.32
C ALA A 213 -0.96 12.68 8.80
N ALA A 214 -1.13 11.54 8.13
CA ALA A 214 -0.46 10.29 8.48
C ALA A 214 0.95 10.21 7.88
N THR A 215 1.07 10.60 6.61
CA THR A 215 2.34 10.70 5.87
C THR A 215 2.41 12.04 5.16
N PRO A 216 2.70 13.15 5.88
CA PRO A 216 2.71 14.49 5.32
C PRO A 216 3.56 14.62 4.05
N ALA A 217 3.15 15.47 3.11
CA ALA A 217 3.82 15.65 1.81
C ALA A 217 5.33 15.87 1.93
N ALA A 218 5.79 16.54 2.97
CA ALA A 218 7.22 16.78 3.22
C ALA A 218 8.05 15.48 3.38
N ILE A 219 7.49 14.43 3.99
CA ILE A 219 8.21 13.15 4.09
C ILE A 219 8.18 12.37 2.77
N GLY A 220 7.15 12.51 1.97
CA GLY A 220 7.11 11.99 0.60
C GLY A 220 8.11 12.71 -0.32
N GLN A 221 8.25 14.03 -0.19
CA GLN A 221 9.30 14.81 -0.87
C GLN A 221 10.71 14.34 -0.47
N THR A 222 10.91 14.01 0.82
CA THR A 222 12.18 13.42 1.29
C THR A 222 12.44 12.06 0.65
N LEU A 223 11.41 11.22 0.52
CA LEU A 223 11.52 9.93 -0.16
C LEU A 223 11.83 10.11 -1.64
N HIS A 224 11.14 11.03 -2.33
CA HIS A 224 11.42 11.41 -3.71
C HIS A 224 12.88 11.85 -3.89
N ALA A 225 13.39 12.72 -3.03
CA ALA A 225 14.77 13.19 -3.09
C ALA A 225 15.82 12.08 -2.88
N ALA A 226 15.47 11.02 -2.13
CA ALA A 226 16.34 9.87 -1.93
C ALA A 226 16.39 8.90 -3.14
N ILE A 227 15.32 8.84 -3.95
CA ILE A 227 15.21 7.92 -5.10
C ILE A 227 15.48 8.70 -6.39
N GLN A 228 16.69 8.60 -6.94
CA GLN A 228 17.14 9.35 -8.12
C GLN A 228 16.24 9.16 -9.36
N SER A 229 15.70 7.96 -9.55
CA SER A 229 14.83 7.60 -10.68
C SER A 229 13.36 7.91 -10.46
N SER A 230 13.01 8.75 -9.48
CA SER A 230 11.63 9.02 -9.14
C SER A 230 11.09 10.33 -9.77
N ARG A 231 9.77 10.33 -9.99
CA ARG A 231 8.93 11.52 -10.24
C ARG A 231 8.09 11.78 -8.99
N TYR A 232 7.62 12.98 -8.82
CA TYR A 232 6.79 13.40 -7.69
C TYR A 232 5.50 14.04 -8.16
N VAL A 233 4.39 13.64 -7.54
CA VAL A 233 3.05 14.21 -7.73
C VAL A 233 2.41 14.45 -6.38
N GLU A 234 1.85 15.64 -6.19
CA GLU A 234 1.06 15.99 -5.02
C GLU A 234 -0.39 16.21 -5.42
N LEU A 235 -1.31 15.50 -4.76
CA LEU A 235 -2.75 15.52 -5.06
C LEU A 235 -3.50 16.28 -3.96
N ASN A 236 -4.59 16.93 -4.32
CA ASN A 236 -5.46 17.62 -3.36
C ASN A 236 -6.35 16.61 -2.61
N ALA A 237 -5.73 15.81 -1.76
CA ALA A 237 -6.36 14.73 -1.02
C ALA A 237 -5.68 14.54 0.35
N SER A 238 -6.32 13.75 1.20
CA SER A 238 -5.72 13.25 2.43
C SER A 238 -5.00 11.89 2.20
N HIS A 239 -4.91 11.03 3.20
CA HIS A 239 -4.13 9.80 3.17
C HIS A 239 -4.63 8.75 2.15
N MET A 240 -5.93 8.71 1.89
CA MET A 240 -6.53 7.78 0.91
C MET A 240 -6.79 8.47 -0.43
N SER A 241 -5.74 9.03 -1.03
CA SER A 241 -5.82 9.64 -2.36
C SER A 241 -6.33 8.68 -3.43
N VAL A 242 -6.04 7.38 -3.30
CA VAL A 242 -6.59 6.29 -4.13
C VAL A 242 -8.11 6.24 -4.14
N TRP A 243 -8.75 6.80 -3.14
CA TRP A 243 -10.21 6.85 -2.99
C TRP A 243 -10.75 8.26 -3.15
N GLU A 244 -10.12 9.25 -2.50
CA GLU A 244 -10.59 10.63 -2.43
C GLU A 244 -10.49 11.39 -3.76
N CYS A 245 -9.46 11.09 -4.56
CA CYS A 245 -9.25 11.67 -5.90
C CYS A 245 -8.81 10.56 -6.88
N ALA A 246 -9.63 9.51 -6.98
CA ALA A 246 -9.32 8.29 -7.71
C ALA A 246 -8.97 8.52 -9.19
N ASP A 247 -9.58 9.49 -9.85
CA ASP A 247 -9.35 9.81 -11.26
C ASP A 247 -7.95 10.40 -11.47
N GLU A 248 -7.57 11.43 -10.70
CA GLU A 248 -6.25 12.07 -10.79
C GLU A 248 -5.15 11.10 -10.32
N PHE A 249 -5.43 10.33 -9.28
CA PHE A 249 -4.54 9.29 -8.77
C PHE A 249 -4.25 8.22 -9.82
N SER A 250 -5.30 7.71 -10.47
CA SER A 250 -5.18 6.70 -11.51
C SER A 250 -4.53 7.23 -12.77
N CYS A 251 -4.83 8.48 -13.16
CA CYS A 251 -4.21 9.13 -14.30
C CYS A 251 -2.69 9.23 -14.13
N ALA A 252 -2.22 9.77 -12.99
CA ALA A 252 -0.80 9.88 -12.69
C ALA A 252 -0.09 8.51 -12.67
N ALA A 253 -0.77 7.50 -12.10
CA ALA A 253 -0.26 6.14 -12.04
C ALA A 253 -0.14 5.50 -13.43
N VAL A 254 -1.21 5.57 -14.24
CA VAL A 254 -1.22 5.00 -15.61
C VAL A 254 -0.17 5.69 -16.49
N GLU A 255 -0.06 7.01 -16.43
CA GLU A 255 0.99 7.74 -17.15
C GLU A 255 2.39 7.21 -16.81
N HIS A 256 2.67 7.03 -15.51
CA HIS A 256 3.96 6.48 -15.07
C HIS A 256 4.16 5.03 -15.52
N LEU A 257 3.15 4.18 -15.37
CA LEU A 257 3.24 2.74 -15.69
C LEU A 257 3.38 2.47 -17.20
N THR A 258 2.87 3.37 -18.05
CA THR A 258 2.90 3.21 -19.51
C THR A 258 3.99 4.05 -20.21
N ALA A 259 4.73 4.86 -19.46
CA ALA A 259 5.81 5.69 -20.03
C ALA A 259 6.85 4.79 -20.73
N THR A 260 7.21 5.12 -21.97
CA THR A 260 8.32 4.48 -22.68
C THR A 260 9.65 4.87 -22.03
N GLU A 261 10.51 3.89 -21.78
CA GLU A 261 11.89 4.19 -21.35
C GLU A 261 12.61 4.96 -22.47
N VAL A 262 12.93 6.21 -22.20
CA VAL A 262 13.87 6.94 -23.05
C VAL A 262 15.25 6.32 -22.79
N LYS A 263 15.70 5.46 -23.71
CA LYS A 263 17.08 4.97 -23.70
C LYS A 263 17.97 6.19 -23.90
N HIS A 264 18.54 6.69 -22.80
CA HIS A 264 19.71 7.56 -22.90
C HIS A 264 20.88 6.68 -23.37
N GLY A 265 21.22 6.83 -24.66
CA GLY A 265 22.38 6.21 -25.30
C GLY A 265 23.69 6.78 -24.79
#